data_5e4ac66107ac61c198c5893216d99caf
#
_entry.id   5e4ac66107ac61c198c5893216d99caf
#
_cell.length_a   1.000
_cell.length_b   1.000
_cell.length_c   1.000
_cell.angle_alpha   90.00
_cell.angle_beta   90.00
_cell.angle_gamma   90.00
#
_symmetry.space_group_name_H-M   'P 1'
#
loop_
_entity.id
_entity.type
_entity.pdbx_description
1 polymer ?
#
loop_
_entity_poly.entity_id
_entity_poly.type
_entity_poly.pdbx_seq_one_letter_code
_entity_poly.pdbx_strand_id
1 'polypeptide(L)'
;GAGMSMDDIFAHFGDIFGSFGGFGGFGGGGRSARRVNRGTNLRVKVKMTLEEVATGVEKKIKVKKYVADTHCHGTGAKDGNSFSTCSTCHGTGQITRVQNTILGAMQTTSTCPTCEGEGKIINEKCSHCNGEGVQLSEEVITLNIPAGVADGMQLSLSGKGNAARRGGVNGDLIILIEEIEHPELVRDGNDLLYNTFIGFPEAVLGDSVEIPTLEGKVKVKIEPGTQPGKILRLKGKGIPD
;
A
#
# COMPACT_ATOMS: atom_id res chain seq x y z
N GLY A 1 -36.52 -29.50 13.14
CA GLY A 1 -36.30 -29.35 11.73
C GLY A 1 -37.05 -28.14 11.22
N ALA A 2 -36.44 -26.97 11.18
CA ALA A 2 -37.05 -25.80 10.52
C ALA A 2 -36.39 -25.73 9.12
N GLY A 3 -37.20 -26.05 8.09
CA GLY A 3 -36.78 -25.89 6.69
C GLY A 3 -36.78 -24.41 6.33
N MET A 4 -35.62 -23.91 5.90
CA MET A 4 -35.55 -22.62 5.22
C MET A 4 -36.42 -22.65 3.98
N SER A 5 -37.32 -21.68 3.87
CA SER A 5 -38.23 -21.59 2.72
C SER A 5 -37.45 -21.11 1.49
N MET A 6 -37.88 -21.52 0.31
CA MET A 6 -37.25 -21.09 -0.96
C MET A 6 -37.27 -19.57 -1.12
N ASP A 7 -38.21 -18.88 -0.48
CA ASP A 7 -38.29 -17.41 -0.50
C ASP A 7 -37.18 -16.73 0.28
N ASP A 8 -36.73 -17.34 1.39
CA ASP A 8 -35.58 -16.81 2.17
C ASP A 8 -34.25 -16.93 1.41
N ILE A 9 -34.11 -17.99 0.60
CA ILE A 9 -32.94 -18.20 -0.25
C ILE A 9 -32.90 -17.16 -1.39
N PHE A 10 -34.05 -16.84 -1.98
CA PHE A 10 -34.13 -15.83 -3.03
C PHE A 10 -33.94 -14.41 -2.51
N ALA A 11 -34.37 -14.09 -1.29
CA ALA A 11 -34.14 -12.79 -0.66
C ALA A 11 -32.64 -12.54 -0.38
N HIS A 12 -31.92 -13.54 0.14
CA HIS A 12 -30.46 -13.43 0.36
C HIS A 12 -29.64 -13.43 -0.95
N PHE A 13 -30.16 -14.07 -2.02
CA PHE A 13 -29.52 -14.04 -3.33
C PHE A 13 -29.69 -12.70 -4.04
N GLY A 14 -30.81 -12.02 -3.79
CA GLY A 14 -31.12 -10.69 -4.34
C GLY A 14 -30.14 -9.61 -3.82
N ASP A 15 -29.78 -9.64 -2.56
CA ASP A 15 -28.83 -8.68 -1.95
C ASP A 15 -27.39 -8.88 -2.44
N ILE A 16 -26.98 -10.10 -2.71
CA ILE A 16 -25.64 -10.40 -3.24
C ILE A 16 -25.55 -10.06 -4.74
N PHE A 17 -26.62 -10.26 -5.51
CA PHE A 17 -26.65 -9.96 -6.95
C PHE A 17 -27.04 -8.52 -7.27
N GLY A 18 -27.75 -7.84 -6.39
CA GLY A 18 -28.14 -6.43 -6.54
C GLY A 18 -26.95 -5.46 -6.45
N SER A 19 -25.88 -5.84 -5.77
CA SER A 19 -24.63 -5.07 -5.70
C SER A 19 -23.67 -5.37 -6.86
N PHE A 20 -23.93 -6.40 -7.68
CA PHE A 20 -23.05 -6.82 -8.77
C PHE A 20 -23.67 -6.76 -10.17
N GLY A 21 -24.93 -6.38 -10.30
CA GLY A 21 -25.64 -6.50 -11.58
C GLY A 21 -26.57 -5.36 -11.91
N GLY A 22 -26.06 -4.25 -12.31
CA GLY A 22 -26.77 -3.34 -13.20
C GLY A 22 -26.93 -3.96 -14.59
N PHE A 23 -27.75 -5.01 -14.71
CA PHE A 23 -28.14 -5.57 -16.00
C PHE A 23 -29.43 -4.89 -16.48
N GLY A 24 -29.28 -3.66 -16.98
CA GLY A 24 -30.41 -2.91 -17.51
C GLY A 24 -29.97 -1.57 -18.09
N GLY A 25 -29.32 -1.59 -19.24
CA GLY A 25 -28.95 -0.36 -19.92
C GLY A 25 -28.37 -0.65 -21.30
N PHE A 26 -29.21 -1.11 -22.21
CA PHE A 26 -28.95 -1.09 -23.64
C PHE A 26 -28.89 0.39 -24.07
N GLY A 27 -27.71 0.94 -24.33
CA GLY A 27 -27.57 2.24 -24.95
C GLY A 27 -26.51 3.12 -24.33
N GLY A 28 -25.30 3.08 -24.86
CA GLY A 28 -24.29 4.06 -24.52
C GLY A 28 -22.91 3.54 -24.92
N GLY A 29 -22.37 4.04 -26.04
CA GLY A 29 -21.05 3.69 -26.56
C GLY A 29 -19.99 3.81 -25.49
N GLY A 30 -19.63 2.71 -24.90
CA GLY A 30 -18.47 2.59 -24.01
C GLY A 30 -17.22 2.94 -24.79
N ARG A 31 -16.66 4.12 -24.55
CA ARG A 31 -15.30 4.44 -24.95
C ARG A 31 -14.44 3.35 -24.38
N SER A 32 -13.98 2.44 -25.24
CA SER A 32 -13.02 1.39 -24.93
C SER A 32 -11.83 2.05 -24.25
N ALA A 33 -11.75 1.93 -22.94
CA ALA A 33 -10.67 2.55 -22.19
C ALA A 33 -9.35 1.95 -22.66
N ARG A 34 -8.47 2.78 -23.23
CA ARG A 34 -7.10 2.36 -23.57
C ARG A 34 -6.50 1.69 -22.35
N ARG A 35 -5.95 0.52 -22.54
CA ARG A 35 -5.23 -0.19 -21.49
C ARG A 35 -3.98 0.63 -21.15
N VAL A 36 -4.02 1.35 -20.05
CA VAL A 36 -2.87 2.14 -19.57
C VAL A 36 -1.91 1.18 -18.89
N ASN A 37 -0.67 1.14 -19.36
CA ASN A 37 0.38 0.40 -18.67
C ASN A 37 0.50 0.90 -17.24
N ARG A 38 0.57 -0.02 -16.27
CA ARG A 38 0.74 0.32 -14.86
C ARG A 38 2.05 -0.26 -14.35
N GLY A 39 2.80 0.57 -13.65
CA GLY A 39 4.00 0.16 -12.94
C GLY A 39 3.64 -0.77 -11.77
N THR A 40 4.57 -1.61 -11.37
CA THR A 40 4.39 -2.49 -10.23
C THR A 40 4.52 -1.73 -8.92
N ASN A 41 3.75 -2.17 -7.91
CA ASN A 41 3.89 -1.62 -6.57
C ASN A 41 5.22 -2.07 -5.96
N LEU A 42 5.79 -1.19 -5.16
CA LEU A 42 7.01 -1.45 -4.41
C LEU A 42 6.66 -1.59 -2.94
N ARG A 43 7.26 -2.57 -2.26
CA ARG A 43 7.07 -2.79 -0.83
C ARG A 43 8.37 -2.59 -0.10
N VAL A 44 8.34 -1.80 0.97
CA VAL A 44 9.50 -1.49 1.80
C VAL A 44 9.10 -1.65 3.26
N LYS A 45 9.95 -2.30 4.05
CA LYS A 45 9.80 -2.37 5.51
C LYS A 45 10.55 -1.21 6.14
N VAL A 46 9.91 -0.54 7.08
CA VAL A 46 10.50 0.56 7.86
C VAL A 46 10.43 0.18 9.32
N LYS A 47 11.61 0.10 9.94
CA LYS A 47 11.72 -0.17 11.37
C LYS A 47 11.54 1.11 12.16
N MET A 48 10.75 1.04 13.23
CA MET A 48 10.47 2.15 14.14
C MET A 48 10.68 1.75 15.58
N THR A 49 11.23 2.67 16.36
CA THR A 49 11.31 2.52 17.83
C THR A 49 10.01 3.00 18.46
N LEU A 50 9.77 2.62 19.73
CA LEU A 50 8.57 3.06 20.46
C LEU A 50 8.50 4.60 20.60
N GLU A 51 9.64 5.27 20.76
CA GLU A 51 9.72 6.72 20.83
C GLU A 51 9.28 7.37 19.52
N GLU A 52 9.76 6.82 18.39
CA GLU A 52 9.35 7.29 17.06
C GLU A 52 7.88 7.06 16.79
N VAL A 53 7.35 5.92 17.27
CA VAL A 53 5.92 5.61 17.16
C VAL A 53 5.08 6.58 18.00
N ALA A 54 5.54 6.95 19.19
CA ALA A 54 4.80 7.86 20.07
C ALA A 54 4.77 9.30 19.55
N THR A 55 5.84 9.76 18.89
CA THR A 55 5.95 11.15 18.44
C THR A 55 5.62 11.36 16.97
N GLY A 56 5.63 10.27 16.19
CA GLY A 56 5.70 10.36 14.73
C GLY A 56 7.09 10.78 14.26
N VAL A 57 7.41 10.47 13.04
CA VAL A 57 8.76 10.75 12.50
C VAL A 57 8.74 10.97 11.00
N GLU A 58 9.61 11.86 10.54
CA GLU A 58 9.97 11.98 9.14
C GLU A 58 11.21 11.15 8.86
N LYS A 59 11.07 10.08 8.05
CA LYS A 59 12.20 9.23 7.62
C LYS A 59 12.49 9.39 6.14
N LYS A 60 13.75 9.44 5.78
CA LYS A 60 14.21 9.41 4.38
C LYS A 60 14.71 8.01 4.07
N ILE A 61 14.08 7.37 3.09
CA ILE A 61 14.49 6.05 2.62
C ILE A 61 15.05 6.14 1.21
N LYS A 62 16.10 5.38 0.96
CA LYS A 62 16.69 5.22 -0.36
C LYS A 62 16.14 3.94 -0.98
N VAL A 63 15.44 4.09 -2.10
CA VAL A 63 14.74 3.00 -2.74
C VAL A 63 15.26 2.83 -4.16
N LYS A 64 15.59 1.60 -4.51
CA LYS A 64 15.98 1.24 -5.88
C LYS A 64 14.73 0.83 -6.64
N LYS A 65 14.38 1.61 -7.67
CA LYS A 65 13.16 1.41 -8.45
C LYS A 65 13.33 1.79 -9.91
N TYR A 66 12.38 1.35 -10.73
CA TYR A 66 12.29 1.83 -12.09
C TYR A 66 11.70 3.25 -12.10
N VAL A 67 12.40 4.16 -12.78
CA VAL A 67 11.97 5.55 -13.02
C VAL A 67 11.85 5.78 -14.52
N ALA A 68 11.05 6.77 -14.92
CA ALA A 68 10.96 7.14 -16.32
C ALA A 68 12.33 7.63 -16.82
N ASP A 69 12.74 7.14 -17.99
CA ASP A 69 13.99 7.56 -18.61
C ASP A 69 13.88 9.02 -19.05
N THR A 70 14.86 9.82 -18.63
CA THR A 70 14.89 11.26 -18.90
C THR A 70 15.18 11.60 -20.35
N HIS A 71 15.92 10.74 -21.09
CA HIS A 71 16.28 10.98 -22.49
C HIS A 71 15.08 10.87 -23.44
N CYS A 72 14.20 9.92 -23.17
CA CYS A 72 13.01 9.72 -23.98
C CYS A 72 11.72 10.17 -23.26
N HIS A 73 11.83 10.82 -22.12
CA HIS A 73 10.70 11.23 -21.27
C HIS A 73 9.72 10.09 -20.97
N GLY A 74 10.25 8.90 -20.76
CA GLY A 74 9.47 7.72 -20.43
C GLY A 74 8.78 7.02 -21.62
N THR A 75 8.90 7.55 -22.84
CA THR A 75 8.20 6.99 -24.02
C THR A 75 8.84 5.74 -24.60
N GLY A 76 10.14 5.55 -24.39
CA GLY A 76 10.92 4.49 -25.01
C GLY A 76 11.32 4.76 -26.48
N ALA A 77 10.80 5.82 -27.10
CA ALA A 77 11.15 6.20 -28.44
C ALA A 77 12.36 7.16 -28.44
N LYS A 78 13.18 7.12 -29.48
CA LYS A 78 14.29 8.05 -29.66
C LYS A 78 13.76 9.48 -29.61
N ASP A 79 14.42 10.34 -28.83
CA ASP A 79 14.05 11.75 -28.61
C ASP A 79 12.59 11.96 -28.15
N GLY A 80 11.95 10.91 -27.61
CA GLY A 80 10.58 10.95 -27.09
C GLY A 80 9.47 10.92 -28.14
N ASN A 81 9.77 11.01 -29.43
CA ASN A 81 8.78 11.25 -30.49
C ASN A 81 8.83 10.25 -31.65
N SER A 82 9.83 9.38 -31.74
CA SER A 82 10.02 8.45 -32.86
C SER A 82 9.05 7.28 -32.84
N PHE A 83 7.76 7.55 -33.03
CA PHE A 83 6.72 6.51 -33.15
C PHE A 83 5.69 6.85 -34.24
N SER A 84 5.06 5.81 -34.76
CA SER A 84 3.96 5.90 -35.74
C SER A 84 2.69 5.26 -35.19
N THR A 85 1.57 5.60 -35.77
CA THR A 85 0.29 4.95 -35.43
C THR A 85 0.33 3.48 -35.89
N CYS A 86 -0.11 2.59 -35.04
CA CYS A 86 -0.18 1.16 -35.37
C CYS A 86 -1.09 0.93 -36.57
N SER A 87 -0.58 0.35 -37.63
CA SER A 87 -1.33 0.05 -38.86
C SER A 87 -2.40 -1.01 -38.69
N THR A 88 -2.21 -1.94 -37.72
CA THR A 88 -3.15 -3.04 -37.45
C THR A 88 -4.42 -2.61 -36.73
N CYS A 89 -4.30 -1.70 -35.78
CA CYS A 89 -5.45 -1.23 -35.01
C CYS A 89 -5.79 0.25 -35.22
N HIS A 90 -5.07 0.92 -36.12
CA HIS A 90 -5.25 2.33 -36.44
C HIS A 90 -5.28 3.24 -35.21
N GLY A 91 -4.44 2.93 -34.22
CA GLY A 91 -4.30 3.72 -32.99
C GLY A 91 -5.25 3.34 -31.87
N THR A 92 -6.19 2.44 -32.07
CA THR A 92 -7.17 2.04 -31.03
C THR A 92 -6.58 1.15 -29.94
N GLY A 93 -5.47 0.47 -30.21
CA GLY A 93 -4.85 -0.51 -29.30
C GLY A 93 -5.59 -1.85 -29.23
N GLN A 94 -6.73 -1.97 -29.89
CA GLN A 94 -7.58 -3.17 -29.85
C GLN A 94 -7.99 -3.58 -31.27
N ILE A 95 -8.22 -4.86 -31.46
CA ILE A 95 -8.77 -5.42 -32.69
C ILE A 95 -10.07 -6.16 -32.37
N THR A 96 -11.05 -5.94 -33.21
CA THR A 96 -12.34 -6.63 -33.11
C THR A 96 -12.36 -7.79 -34.11
N ARG A 97 -12.65 -8.98 -33.66
CA ARG A 97 -12.84 -10.17 -34.48
C ARG A 97 -14.27 -10.65 -34.39
N VAL A 98 -14.87 -10.91 -35.51
CA VAL A 98 -16.17 -11.54 -35.58
C VAL A 98 -15.96 -13.04 -35.77
N GLN A 99 -16.47 -13.83 -34.84
CA GLN A 99 -16.47 -15.30 -34.92
C GLN A 99 -17.90 -15.76 -35.12
N ASN A 100 -18.12 -16.51 -36.18
CA ASN A 100 -19.40 -17.15 -36.41
C ASN A 100 -19.47 -18.43 -35.57
N THR A 101 -20.39 -18.45 -34.63
CA THR A 101 -20.72 -19.62 -33.78
C THR A 101 -22.06 -20.20 -34.17
N ILE A 102 -22.36 -21.39 -33.67
CA ILE A 102 -23.68 -22.04 -33.88
C ILE A 102 -24.85 -21.22 -33.31
N LEU A 103 -24.57 -20.23 -32.44
CA LEU A 103 -25.54 -19.33 -31.85
C LEU A 103 -25.60 -17.95 -32.53
N GLY A 104 -24.85 -17.77 -33.65
CA GLY A 104 -24.75 -16.52 -34.37
C GLY A 104 -23.36 -15.91 -34.41
N ALA A 105 -23.27 -14.74 -35.02
CA ALA A 105 -22.02 -13.98 -35.08
C ALA A 105 -21.71 -13.34 -33.73
N MET A 106 -20.56 -13.71 -33.15
CA MET A 106 -20.07 -13.18 -31.89
C MET A 106 -18.90 -12.22 -32.14
N GLN A 107 -19.02 -11.01 -31.66
CA GLN A 107 -17.97 -10.01 -31.78
C GLN A 107 -17.09 -10.02 -30.54
N THR A 108 -15.81 -10.32 -30.71
CA THR A 108 -14.83 -10.37 -29.62
C THR A 108 -13.78 -9.29 -29.83
N THR A 109 -13.57 -8.46 -28.82
CA THR A 109 -12.50 -7.45 -28.82
C THR A 109 -11.30 -7.98 -28.06
N SER A 110 -10.14 -7.95 -28.70
CA SER A 110 -8.86 -8.38 -28.11
C SER A 110 -7.79 -7.30 -28.24
N THR A 111 -6.79 -7.34 -27.35
CA THR A 111 -5.63 -6.44 -27.44
C THR A 111 -4.92 -6.64 -28.78
N CYS A 112 -4.55 -5.54 -29.44
CA CYS A 112 -3.80 -5.60 -30.69
C CYS A 112 -2.43 -6.27 -30.47
N PRO A 113 -2.10 -7.37 -31.15
CA PRO A 113 -0.84 -8.09 -30.93
C PRO A 113 0.38 -7.31 -31.45
N THR A 114 0.17 -6.39 -32.40
CA THR A 114 1.27 -5.64 -33.02
C THR A 114 1.81 -4.52 -32.13
N CYS A 115 0.92 -3.83 -31.39
CA CYS A 115 1.29 -2.73 -30.51
C CYS A 115 1.01 -3.02 -29.02
N GLU A 116 0.62 -4.26 -28.70
CA GLU A 116 0.35 -4.72 -27.34
C GLU A 116 -0.64 -3.82 -26.55
N GLY A 117 -1.52 -3.15 -27.27
CA GLY A 117 -2.53 -2.26 -26.69
C GLY A 117 -2.16 -0.78 -26.69
N GLU A 118 -0.95 -0.41 -27.04
CA GLU A 118 -0.49 0.99 -27.00
C GLU A 118 -1.04 1.87 -28.12
N GLY A 119 -1.46 1.26 -29.23
CA GLY A 119 -1.95 1.96 -30.42
C GLY A 119 -0.85 2.63 -31.24
N LYS A 120 0.39 2.60 -30.78
CA LYS A 120 1.58 3.19 -31.43
C LYS A 120 2.68 2.15 -31.55
N ILE A 121 3.57 2.32 -32.52
CA ILE A 121 4.75 1.47 -32.75
C ILE A 121 5.96 2.40 -32.70
N ILE A 122 6.99 1.99 -31.96
CA ILE A 122 8.26 2.71 -31.88
C ILE A 122 9.05 2.42 -33.16
N ASN A 123 9.34 3.46 -33.94
CA ASN A 123 10.15 3.36 -35.16
C ASN A 123 11.63 3.24 -34.84
N GLU A 124 12.13 4.11 -33.96
CA GLU A 124 13.50 4.07 -33.45
C GLU A 124 13.46 4.00 -31.92
N LYS A 125 14.06 2.93 -31.39
CA LYS A 125 14.14 2.75 -29.94
C LYS A 125 15.14 3.72 -29.32
N CYS A 126 14.82 4.24 -28.15
CA CYS A 126 15.76 4.96 -27.32
C CYS A 126 16.92 4.03 -26.94
N SER A 127 18.14 4.40 -27.28
CA SER A 127 19.34 3.61 -26.99
C SER A 127 19.64 3.53 -25.49
N HIS A 128 19.16 4.48 -24.71
CA HIS A 128 19.41 4.58 -23.27
C HIS A 128 18.58 3.58 -22.46
N CYS A 129 17.31 3.40 -22.82
CA CYS A 129 16.40 2.44 -22.17
C CYS A 129 15.99 1.25 -23.05
N ASN A 130 16.60 1.09 -24.25
CA ASN A 130 16.30 0.02 -25.20
C ASN A 130 14.82 -0.11 -25.58
N GLY A 131 14.09 1.01 -25.58
CA GLY A 131 12.67 1.06 -25.93
C GLY A 131 11.71 0.79 -24.76
N GLU A 132 12.21 0.56 -23.57
CA GLU A 132 11.38 0.31 -22.39
C GLU A 132 10.75 1.59 -21.80
N GLY A 133 11.38 2.74 -21.99
CA GLY A 133 10.96 4.03 -21.42
C GLY A 133 11.26 4.16 -19.94
N VAL A 134 11.85 3.15 -19.32
CA VAL A 134 12.18 3.15 -17.88
C VAL A 134 13.60 2.62 -17.68
N GLN A 135 14.22 3.08 -16.58
CA GLN A 135 15.54 2.62 -16.15
C GLN A 135 15.56 2.45 -14.63
N LEU A 136 16.43 1.58 -14.17
CA LEU A 136 16.63 1.34 -12.75
C LEU A 136 17.44 2.48 -12.16
N SER A 137 16.92 3.14 -11.13
CA SER A 137 17.58 4.25 -10.44
C SER A 137 17.31 4.18 -8.94
N GLU A 138 18.13 4.86 -8.17
CA GLU A 138 17.94 5.05 -6.75
C GLU A 138 17.30 6.40 -6.49
N GLU A 139 16.19 6.41 -5.78
CA GLU A 139 15.46 7.62 -5.39
C GLU A 139 15.35 7.70 -3.88
N VAL A 140 15.58 8.88 -3.32
CA VAL A 140 15.35 9.15 -1.90
C VAL A 140 13.92 9.66 -1.75
N ILE A 141 13.13 8.93 -0.96
CA ILE A 141 11.73 9.26 -0.70
C ILE A 141 11.60 9.64 0.77
N THR A 142 11.00 10.80 1.01
CA THR A 142 10.66 11.25 2.36
C THR A 142 9.32 10.67 2.78
N LEU A 143 9.30 10.03 3.93
CA LEU A 143 8.13 9.40 4.53
C LEU A 143 7.73 10.17 5.79
N ASN A 144 6.52 10.68 5.82
CA ASN A 144 5.93 11.24 7.03
C ASN A 144 5.06 10.17 7.68
N ILE A 145 5.55 9.61 8.79
CA ILE A 145 4.85 8.57 9.54
C ILE A 145 4.19 9.24 10.75
N PRO A 146 2.86 9.21 10.85
CA PRO A 146 2.14 9.81 11.97
C PRO A 146 2.43 9.06 13.28
N ALA A 147 2.19 9.73 14.40
CA ALA A 147 2.22 9.09 15.70
C ALA A 147 1.11 8.03 15.82
N GLY A 148 1.29 7.06 16.72
CA GLY A 148 0.29 6.04 17.01
C GLY A 148 0.26 4.85 16.03
N VAL A 149 1.13 4.80 15.01
CA VAL A 149 1.16 3.66 14.08
C VAL A 149 1.39 2.34 14.82
N ALA A 150 0.75 1.27 14.36
CA ALA A 150 0.89 -0.07 14.93
C ALA A 150 1.88 -0.91 14.12
N ASP A 151 2.45 -1.93 14.77
CA ASP A 151 3.24 -2.95 14.08
C ASP A 151 2.40 -3.65 13.01
N GLY A 152 3.00 -3.90 11.85
CA GLY A 152 2.31 -4.48 10.69
C GLY A 152 1.39 -3.53 9.93
N MET A 153 1.23 -2.27 10.36
CA MET A 153 0.45 -1.27 9.63
C MET A 153 1.09 -0.98 8.27
N GLN A 154 0.25 -0.79 7.26
CA GLN A 154 0.68 -0.47 5.90
C GLN A 154 0.27 0.95 5.53
N LEU A 155 1.25 1.74 5.11
CA LEU A 155 1.04 3.06 4.53
C LEU A 155 1.26 2.98 3.03
N SER A 156 0.42 3.67 2.24
CA SER A 156 0.53 3.69 0.78
C SER A 156 0.81 5.10 0.27
N LEU A 157 1.86 5.24 -0.52
CA LEU A 157 2.17 6.46 -1.25
C LEU A 157 1.89 6.25 -2.72
N SER A 158 0.84 6.87 -3.21
CA SER A 158 0.39 6.76 -4.61
C SER A 158 1.44 7.30 -5.59
N GLY A 159 1.69 6.54 -6.66
CA GLY A 159 2.59 6.92 -7.74
C GLY A 159 4.08 6.90 -7.38
N LYS A 160 4.46 6.47 -6.17
CA LYS A 160 5.85 6.39 -5.71
C LYS A 160 6.50 5.01 -5.88
N GLY A 161 5.76 4.04 -6.43
CA GLY A 161 6.28 2.74 -6.84
C GLY A 161 7.10 2.79 -8.12
N ASN A 162 7.20 1.65 -8.81
CA ASN A 162 7.90 1.56 -10.08
C ASN A 162 7.17 2.34 -11.17
N ALA A 163 7.94 3.01 -12.03
CA ALA A 163 7.40 3.63 -13.22
C ALA A 163 6.84 2.56 -14.18
N ALA A 164 5.76 2.89 -14.86
CA ALA A 164 5.22 2.07 -15.92
C ALA A 164 6.04 2.23 -17.20
N ARG A 165 6.14 1.17 -17.98
CA ARG A 165 6.74 1.22 -19.29
C ARG A 165 5.99 2.20 -20.20
N ARG A 166 6.73 2.91 -21.04
CA ARG A 166 6.21 3.72 -22.15
C ARG A 166 5.15 4.74 -21.74
N GLY A 167 5.39 5.45 -20.62
CA GLY A 167 4.57 6.57 -20.19
C GLY A 167 3.22 6.20 -19.58
N GLY A 168 3.10 5.01 -18.99
CA GLY A 168 1.94 4.58 -18.22
C GLY A 168 1.85 5.22 -16.83
N VAL A 169 0.97 4.70 -16.00
CA VAL A 169 0.78 5.14 -14.61
C VAL A 169 1.73 4.40 -13.68
N ASN A 170 2.45 5.11 -12.85
CA ASN A 170 3.35 4.52 -11.87
C ASN A 170 2.56 3.67 -10.86
N GLY A 171 3.22 2.65 -10.31
CA GLY A 171 2.71 1.91 -9.16
C GLY A 171 2.79 2.71 -7.87
N ASP A 172 2.36 2.10 -6.79
CA ASP A 172 2.37 2.69 -5.45
C ASP A 172 3.52 2.14 -4.61
N LEU A 173 4.02 2.95 -3.68
CA LEU A 173 4.95 2.50 -2.66
C LEU A 173 4.17 2.11 -1.41
N ILE A 174 4.26 0.86 -1.03
CA ILE A 174 3.65 0.31 0.17
C ILE A 174 4.72 0.18 1.24
N ILE A 175 4.52 0.87 2.35
CA ILE A 175 5.43 0.89 3.49
C ILE A 175 4.82 0.01 4.56
N LEU A 176 5.55 -1.03 4.97
CA LEU A 176 5.18 -1.88 6.09
C LEU A 176 5.94 -1.40 7.32
N ILE A 177 5.22 -0.98 8.34
CA ILE A 177 5.79 -0.60 9.63
C ILE A 177 6.15 -1.87 10.40
N GLU A 178 7.38 -1.92 10.91
CA GLU A 178 7.90 -2.97 11.77
C GLU A 178 8.41 -2.32 13.05
N GLU A 179 7.77 -2.61 14.18
CA GLU A 179 8.16 -2.05 15.47
C GLU A 179 9.36 -2.82 16.01
N ILE A 180 10.37 -2.09 16.47
CA ILE A 180 11.54 -2.65 17.14
C ILE A 180 11.19 -2.85 18.60
N GLU A 181 11.40 -4.06 19.13
CA GLU A 181 11.22 -4.35 20.53
C GLU A 181 12.06 -3.41 21.40
N HIS A 182 11.38 -2.80 22.39
CA HIS A 182 12.05 -1.95 23.36
C HIS A 182 12.65 -2.84 24.48
N PRO A 183 13.87 -2.55 24.98
CA PRO A 183 14.54 -3.40 25.96
C PRO A 183 13.81 -3.49 27.30
N GLU A 184 13.04 -2.51 27.69
CA GLU A 184 12.42 -2.43 29.02
C GLU A 184 10.88 -2.32 28.97
N LEU A 185 10.32 -1.74 27.91
CA LEU A 185 8.90 -1.48 27.78
C LEU A 185 8.26 -2.47 26.81
N VAL A 186 7.09 -2.98 27.18
CA VAL A 186 6.29 -3.86 26.30
C VAL A 186 5.03 -3.11 25.90
N ARG A 187 4.76 -3.04 24.63
CA ARG A 187 3.56 -2.41 24.09
C ARG A 187 2.37 -3.36 24.15
N ASP A 188 1.24 -2.86 24.67
CA ASP A 188 -0.06 -3.52 24.62
C ASP A 188 -1.12 -2.52 24.11
N GLY A 189 -1.36 -2.55 22.80
CA GLY A 189 -2.18 -1.53 22.13
C GLY A 189 -1.55 -0.14 22.23
N ASN A 190 -2.22 0.79 22.93
CA ASN A 190 -1.72 2.14 23.22
C ASN A 190 -1.11 2.26 24.61
N ASP A 191 -1.22 1.22 25.44
CA ASP A 191 -0.58 1.18 26.76
C ASP A 191 0.84 0.62 26.65
N LEU A 192 1.69 1.03 27.59
CA LEU A 192 3.06 0.54 27.75
C LEU A 192 3.17 -0.14 29.11
N LEU A 193 3.67 -1.35 29.10
CA LEU A 193 3.84 -2.16 30.30
C LEU A 193 5.32 -2.18 30.70
N TYR A 194 5.57 -1.97 31.98
CA TYR A 194 6.87 -2.08 32.61
C TYR A 194 6.77 -2.92 33.89
N ASN A 195 7.61 -3.93 34.00
CA ASN A 195 7.68 -4.75 35.21
C ASN A 195 8.79 -4.23 36.12
N THR A 196 8.42 -3.69 37.28
CA THR A 196 9.38 -3.24 38.29
C THR A 196 9.47 -4.24 39.40
N PHE A 197 10.69 -4.47 39.87
CA PHE A 197 10.96 -5.32 41.04
C PHE A 197 11.39 -4.45 42.19
N ILE A 198 10.72 -4.61 43.33
CA ILE A 198 11.05 -3.91 44.57
C ILE A 198 11.41 -4.90 45.66
N GLY A 199 12.22 -4.48 46.60
CA GLY A 199 12.58 -5.28 47.78
C GLY A 199 11.45 -5.35 48.82
N PHE A 200 11.52 -6.34 49.69
CA PHE A 200 10.53 -6.49 50.77
C PHE A 200 10.47 -5.29 51.68
N PRO A 201 11.57 -4.64 52.12
CA PRO A 201 11.52 -3.42 52.90
C PRO A 201 10.76 -2.26 52.25
N GLU A 202 11.01 -2.07 50.93
CA GLU A 202 10.37 -1.03 50.13
C GLU A 202 8.86 -1.27 50.00
N ALA A 203 8.46 -2.54 49.83
CA ALA A 203 7.05 -2.91 49.76
C ALA A 203 6.31 -2.71 51.07
N VAL A 204 6.95 -2.95 52.21
CA VAL A 204 6.35 -2.86 53.55
C VAL A 204 6.30 -1.42 54.07
N LEU A 205 7.41 -0.70 53.96
CA LEU A 205 7.55 0.67 54.51
C LEU A 205 7.10 1.73 53.48
N GLY A 206 6.99 1.38 52.24
CA GLY A 206 6.76 2.32 51.17
C GLY A 206 8.06 3.00 50.72
N ASP A 207 8.18 3.31 49.47
CA ASP A 207 9.30 4.04 48.89
C ASP A 207 8.88 4.74 47.59
N SER A 208 9.82 5.37 46.91
CA SER A 208 9.62 5.89 45.55
C SER A 208 10.63 5.25 44.59
N VAL A 209 10.12 4.62 43.54
CA VAL A 209 10.92 4.00 42.51
C VAL A 209 10.96 4.82 41.23
N GLU A 210 12.07 4.84 40.55
CA GLU A 210 12.18 5.45 39.21
C GLU A 210 11.88 4.40 38.15
N ILE A 211 10.92 4.70 37.29
CA ILE A 211 10.56 3.84 36.18
C ILE A 211 10.85 4.55 34.84
N PRO A 212 11.30 3.83 33.80
CA PRO A 212 11.49 4.39 32.49
C PRO A 212 10.15 4.67 31.81
N THR A 213 10.10 5.75 31.07
CA THR A 213 9.01 6.09 30.14
C THR A 213 9.62 6.56 28.84
N LEU A 214 8.82 6.72 27.78
CA LEU A 214 9.32 7.23 26.48
C LEU A 214 9.92 8.65 26.56
N GLU A 215 9.51 9.45 27.54
CA GLU A 215 9.98 10.82 27.74
C GLU A 215 11.10 10.93 28.79
N GLY A 216 11.53 9.82 29.38
CA GLY A 216 12.52 9.78 30.45
C GLY A 216 12.04 9.02 31.67
N LYS A 217 12.70 9.21 32.81
CA LYS A 217 12.36 8.52 34.05
C LYS A 217 11.35 9.30 34.89
N VAL A 218 10.38 8.59 35.47
CA VAL A 218 9.37 9.15 36.35
C VAL A 218 9.44 8.45 37.70
N LYS A 219 9.39 9.22 38.78
CA LYS A 219 9.29 8.71 40.15
C LYS A 219 7.86 8.33 40.47
N VAL A 220 7.66 7.06 40.89
CA VAL A 220 6.37 6.53 41.32
C VAL A 220 6.45 6.16 42.77
N LYS A 221 5.50 6.68 43.56
CA LYS A 221 5.40 6.36 44.98
C LYS A 221 4.79 4.98 45.18
N ILE A 222 5.45 4.16 45.94
CA ILE A 222 4.96 2.87 46.41
C ILE A 222 4.37 3.05 47.80
N GLU A 223 3.11 2.71 47.97
CA GLU A 223 2.43 2.81 49.27
C GLU A 223 2.87 1.69 50.20
N PRO A 224 2.97 1.95 51.52
CA PRO A 224 3.25 0.88 52.48
C PRO A 224 2.25 -0.27 52.40
N GLY A 225 2.74 -1.48 52.47
CA GLY A 225 1.92 -2.71 52.36
C GLY A 225 1.50 -3.08 50.96
N THR A 226 2.18 -2.56 49.95
CA THR A 226 1.94 -2.93 48.54
C THR A 226 2.18 -4.42 48.31
N GLN A 227 1.17 -5.09 47.77
CA GLN A 227 1.22 -6.54 47.48
C GLN A 227 1.86 -6.83 46.14
N PRO A 228 2.49 -8.01 45.97
CA PRO A 228 2.99 -8.47 44.70
C PRO A 228 1.89 -8.49 43.60
N GLY A 229 2.24 -8.14 42.38
CA GLY A 229 1.32 -8.09 41.25
C GLY A 229 0.38 -6.87 41.23
N LYS A 230 0.56 -5.88 42.12
CA LYS A 230 -0.20 -4.63 42.06
C LYS A 230 0.14 -3.86 40.81
N ILE A 231 -0.88 -3.46 40.04
CA ILE A 231 -0.73 -2.66 38.84
C ILE A 231 -0.95 -1.19 39.19
N LEU A 232 -0.01 -0.35 38.81
CA LEU A 232 -0.09 1.10 38.92
C LEU A 232 -0.19 1.70 37.52
N ARG A 233 -1.12 2.63 37.31
CA ARG A 233 -1.34 3.30 36.02
C ARG A 233 -0.84 4.73 36.04
N LEU A 234 0.05 5.02 35.11
CA LEU A 234 0.52 6.38 34.81
C LEU A 234 -0.27 6.93 33.63
N LYS A 235 -1.08 7.94 33.87
CA LYS A 235 -1.88 8.58 32.81
C LYS A 235 -1.00 9.41 31.89
N GLY A 236 -1.28 9.35 30.56
CA GLY A 236 -0.61 10.18 29.56
C GLY A 236 0.84 9.77 29.27
N LYS A 237 1.25 8.54 29.62
CA LYS A 237 2.60 8.00 29.34
C LYS A 237 2.59 6.81 28.39
N GLY A 238 1.47 6.56 27.74
CA GLY A 238 1.33 5.58 26.65
C GLY A 238 1.55 6.22 25.28
N ILE A 239 1.18 5.47 24.24
CA ILE A 239 1.21 5.91 22.85
C ILE A 239 -0.06 6.68 22.55
N PRO A 240 0.01 7.85 21.88
CA PRO A 240 -1.17 8.61 21.46
C PRO A 240 -2.02 7.85 20.44
N ASP A 241 -3.33 8.16 20.46
CA ASP A 241 -4.28 7.66 19.45
C ASP A 241 -4.14 8.37 18.10
#